data_ad132a992c973f908621f2e5b416e160
#
_entry.id   ad132a992c973f908621f2e5b416e160
#
_cell.length_a   1.000
_cell.length_b   1.000
_cell.length_c   1.000
_cell.angle_alpha   90.00
_cell.angle_beta   90.00
_cell.angle_gamma   90.00
#
_symmetry.space_group_name_H-M   'P 1'
#
loop_
_entity.id
_entity.type
_entity.pdbx_description
1 polymer ?
#
loop_
_entity_poly.entity_id
_entity_poly.type
_entity_poly.pdbx_seq_one_letter_code
_entity_poly.pdbx_strand_id
1 'polypeptide(L)'
;MIDAGNVAEVVTSGRARWKIENENNNTLKTKGYHFEHNFGHGEHFLSSLSATLILLAYLLHTLLELMDDTFCLLRQKLPSRRRLFDDMKALTTYFCFDNWEHLINFMLESWSCKPENPIIRPPKTETG
;
A
#
# COMPACT_ATOMS: atom_id res chain seq x y z
N MET A 1 18.66 24.75 25.49
CA MET A 1 18.48 24.41 26.91
C MET A 1 16.98 24.16 27.09
N ILE A 2 16.59 23.04 27.71
CA ILE A 2 15.17 22.74 27.97
C ILE A 2 14.78 23.54 29.21
N ASP A 3 13.77 24.39 29.10
CA ASP A 3 13.25 25.24 30.14
C ASP A 3 11.76 24.96 30.38
N ALA A 4 11.23 25.30 31.53
CA ALA A 4 9.82 25.11 31.89
C ALA A 4 8.87 25.72 30.87
N GLY A 5 9.28 26.78 30.15
CA GLY A 5 8.49 27.43 29.09
C GLY A 5 8.43 26.66 27.79
N ASN A 6 9.42 25.80 27.47
CA ASN A 6 9.47 25.07 26.19
C ASN A 6 9.31 23.54 26.32
N VAL A 7 9.14 23.02 27.52
CA VAL A 7 8.97 21.57 27.77
C VAL A 7 7.81 20.99 26.98
N ALA A 8 6.67 21.66 26.92
CA ALA A 8 5.49 21.19 26.19
C ALA A 8 5.77 21.05 24.69
N GLU A 9 6.49 22.01 24.10
CA GLU A 9 6.87 22.00 22.69
C GLU A 9 7.88 20.87 22.39
N VAL A 10 8.88 20.68 23.22
CA VAL A 10 9.87 19.62 23.08
C VAL A 10 9.20 18.24 23.18
N VAL A 11 8.27 18.04 24.12
CA VAL A 11 7.51 16.80 24.26
C VAL A 11 6.64 16.56 23.04
N THR A 12 5.97 17.58 22.51
CA THR A 12 5.13 17.48 21.32
C THR A 12 5.96 17.11 20.09
N SER A 13 7.12 17.75 19.92
CA SER A 13 8.08 17.43 18.84
C SER A 13 8.60 16.00 18.94
N GLY A 14 8.93 15.54 20.16
CA GLY A 14 9.35 14.15 20.38
C GLY A 14 8.25 13.13 20.02
N ARG A 15 7.01 13.41 20.38
CA ARG A 15 5.85 12.56 20.02
C ARG A 15 5.59 12.56 18.52
N ALA A 16 5.70 13.70 17.85
CA ALA A 16 5.54 13.80 16.41
C ALA A 16 6.61 12.97 15.68
N ARG A 17 7.87 13.04 16.12
CA ARG A 17 8.96 12.23 15.59
C ARG A 17 8.70 10.72 15.78
N TRP A 18 8.31 10.31 16.98
CA TRP A 18 7.98 8.91 17.27
C TRP A 18 6.84 8.39 16.38
N LYS A 19 5.82 9.23 16.15
CA LYS A 19 4.70 8.90 15.27
C LYS A 19 5.18 8.67 13.82
N ILE A 20 6.04 9.54 13.30
CA ILE A 20 6.64 9.38 11.97
C ILE A 20 7.43 8.07 11.89
N GLU A 21 8.27 7.78 12.86
CA GLU A 21 9.09 6.57 12.88
C GLU A 21 8.23 5.30 12.94
N ASN A 22 7.20 5.26 13.78
CA ASN A 22 6.38 4.07 13.93
C ASN A 22 5.31 3.90 12.83
N GLU A 23 4.65 4.97 12.39
CA GLU A 23 3.57 4.85 11.41
C GLU A 23 4.12 4.78 9.98
N ASN A 24 4.98 5.73 9.59
CA ASN A 24 5.47 5.79 8.22
C ASN A 24 6.50 4.70 7.93
N ASN A 25 7.50 4.51 8.80
CA ASN A 25 8.51 3.49 8.60
C ASN A 25 7.88 2.09 8.67
N ASN A 26 6.96 1.86 9.60
CA ASN A 26 6.24 0.59 9.67
C ASN A 26 5.40 0.34 8.42
N THR A 27 4.77 1.37 7.86
CA THR A 27 4.03 1.26 6.59
C THR A 27 4.95 0.86 5.44
N LEU A 28 6.11 1.52 5.32
CA LEU A 28 7.10 1.20 4.29
C LEU A 28 7.66 -0.22 4.41
N LYS A 29 7.81 -0.74 5.64
CA LYS A 29 8.34 -2.08 5.90
C LYS A 29 7.31 -3.19 5.71
N THR A 30 6.09 -3.01 6.23
CA THR A 30 5.12 -4.10 6.41
C THR A 30 3.92 -4.07 5.46
N LYS A 31 3.61 -2.93 4.84
CA LYS A 31 2.39 -2.73 4.04
C LYS A 31 2.54 -2.94 2.53
N GLY A 32 3.59 -3.66 2.11
CA GLY A 32 3.78 -4.07 0.72
C GLY A 32 4.82 -3.26 -0.06
N TYR A 33 5.44 -2.24 0.55
CA TYR A 33 6.53 -1.47 -0.09
C TYR A 33 7.88 -2.18 -0.04
N HIS A 34 8.04 -3.17 0.85
CA HIS A 34 9.27 -3.97 0.99
C HIS A 34 10.56 -3.16 1.21
N PHE A 35 10.48 -2.07 1.97
CA PHE A 35 11.60 -1.15 2.21
C PHE A 35 12.82 -1.84 2.86
N GLU A 36 12.61 -2.91 3.63
CA GLU A 36 13.68 -3.71 4.24
C GLU A 36 14.20 -4.83 3.32
N HIS A 37 13.64 -4.98 2.12
CA HIS A 37 14.11 -6.02 1.21
C HIS A 37 15.54 -5.74 0.76
N ASN A 38 16.38 -6.76 0.86
CA ASN A 38 17.75 -6.66 0.36
C ASN A 38 17.75 -6.82 -1.16
N PHE A 39 17.76 -5.70 -1.88
CA PHE A 39 17.88 -5.67 -3.35
C PHE A 39 19.30 -5.98 -3.86
N GLY A 40 20.22 -6.32 -2.95
CA GLY A 40 21.64 -6.43 -3.25
C GLY A 40 22.33 -5.06 -3.33
N HIS A 41 23.64 -5.07 -3.40
CA HIS A 41 24.41 -3.81 -3.51
C HIS A 41 24.51 -3.32 -4.95
N GLY A 42 24.34 -4.21 -5.94
CA GLY A 42 24.58 -3.90 -7.34
C GLY A 42 26.02 -3.40 -7.60
N GLU A 43 26.34 -3.09 -8.83
CA GLU A 43 27.62 -2.48 -9.14
C GLU A 43 27.65 -0.98 -8.79
N HIS A 44 26.51 -0.28 -8.89
CA HIS A 44 26.39 1.15 -8.63
C HIS A 44 25.04 1.52 -8.01
N PHE A 45 25.02 1.97 -6.76
CA PHE A 45 23.92 2.66 -6.08
C PHE A 45 22.51 2.03 -6.16
N LEU A 46 22.40 0.74 -6.48
CA LEU A 46 21.10 0.06 -6.65
C LEU A 46 20.20 0.18 -5.42
N SER A 47 20.76 0.01 -4.22
CA SER A 47 20.02 0.13 -2.96
C SER A 47 19.47 1.54 -2.72
N SER A 48 20.26 2.57 -3.00
CA SER A 48 19.84 3.97 -2.88
C SER A 48 18.77 4.31 -3.89
N LEU A 49 18.89 3.86 -5.14
CA LEU A 49 17.89 4.04 -6.18
C LEU A 49 16.58 3.37 -5.79
N SER A 50 16.63 2.10 -5.36
CA SER A 50 15.45 1.35 -4.93
C SER A 50 14.75 2.00 -3.75
N ALA A 51 15.50 2.46 -2.73
CA ALA A 51 14.94 3.18 -1.60
C ALA A 51 14.25 4.48 -2.03
N THR A 52 14.86 5.25 -2.94
CA THR A 52 14.28 6.49 -3.47
C THR A 52 12.98 6.22 -4.23
N LEU A 53 12.94 5.18 -5.06
CA LEU A 53 11.74 4.80 -5.81
C LEU A 53 10.61 4.33 -4.87
N ILE A 54 10.93 3.60 -3.81
CA ILE A 54 9.95 3.19 -2.79
C ILE A 54 9.37 4.39 -2.07
N LEU A 55 10.20 5.36 -1.68
CA LEU A 55 9.73 6.59 -1.03
C LEU A 55 8.87 7.43 -1.97
N LEU A 56 9.25 7.53 -3.24
CA LEU A 56 8.46 8.21 -4.27
C LEU A 56 7.09 7.52 -4.48
N ALA A 57 7.07 6.20 -4.56
CA ALA A 57 5.83 5.43 -4.67
C ALA A 57 4.92 5.64 -3.44
N TYR A 58 5.49 5.65 -2.25
CA TYR A 58 4.75 5.93 -1.01
C TYR A 58 4.14 7.34 -1.02
N LEU A 59 4.91 8.35 -1.44
CA LEU A 59 4.42 9.71 -1.58
C LEU A 59 3.29 9.81 -2.60
N LEU A 60 3.46 9.20 -3.78
CA LEU A 60 2.44 9.18 -4.83
C LEU A 60 1.13 8.54 -4.33
N HIS A 61 1.20 7.38 -3.71
CA HIS A 61 0.00 6.72 -3.16
C HIS A 61 -0.67 7.53 -2.05
N THR A 62 0.11 8.27 -1.26
CA THR A 62 -0.43 9.16 -0.23
C THR A 62 -1.15 10.35 -0.87
N LEU A 63 -0.60 10.93 -1.93
CA LEU A 63 -1.25 11.99 -2.69
C LEU A 63 -2.54 11.49 -3.37
N LEU A 64 -2.52 10.30 -3.97
CA LEU A 64 -3.73 9.70 -4.56
C LEU A 64 -4.83 9.49 -3.51
N GLU A 65 -4.49 9.02 -2.31
CA GLU A 65 -5.48 8.88 -1.22
C GLU A 65 -6.08 10.22 -0.77
N LEU A 66 -5.37 11.33 -0.96
CA LEU A 66 -5.84 12.66 -0.58
C LEU A 66 -6.58 13.40 -1.69
N MET A 67 -6.28 13.11 -2.96
CA MET A 67 -6.73 13.91 -4.10
C MET A 67 -7.65 13.15 -5.07
N ASP A 68 -7.62 11.82 -5.05
CA ASP A 68 -8.40 10.97 -5.96
C ASP A 68 -9.48 10.23 -5.17
N ASP A 69 -10.72 10.68 -5.32
CA ASP A 69 -11.88 10.10 -4.66
C ASP A 69 -12.08 8.62 -5.03
N THR A 70 -11.82 8.26 -6.28
CA THR A 70 -11.97 6.89 -6.80
C THR A 70 -10.96 5.96 -6.15
N PHE A 71 -9.71 6.40 -6.08
CA PHE A 71 -8.66 5.67 -5.37
C PHE A 71 -8.94 5.56 -3.87
N CYS A 72 -9.43 6.64 -3.25
CA CYS A 72 -9.82 6.66 -1.84
C CYS A 72 -10.94 5.64 -1.56
N LEU A 73 -11.98 5.58 -2.39
CA LEU A 73 -13.06 4.61 -2.30
C LEU A 73 -12.55 3.16 -2.43
N LEU A 74 -11.67 2.90 -3.39
CA LEU A 74 -11.06 1.59 -3.55
C LEU A 74 -10.25 1.19 -2.31
N ARG A 75 -9.48 2.12 -1.76
CA ARG A 75 -8.69 1.90 -0.55
C ARG A 75 -9.55 1.58 0.68
N GLN A 76 -10.70 2.21 0.82
CA GLN A 76 -11.64 1.93 1.91
C GLN A 76 -12.26 0.52 1.81
N LYS A 77 -12.49 0.03 0.59
CA LYS A 77 -13.04 -1.31 0.35
C LYS A 77 -12.01 -2.43 0.57
N LEU A 78 -10.74 -2.13 0.40
CA LEU A 78 -9.67 -3.11 0.52
C LEU A 78 -9.12 -3.20 1.96
N PRO A 79 -8.84 -4.41 2.48
CA PRO A 79 -8.41 -4.59 3.87
C PRO A 79 -7.00 -4.03 4.15
N SER A 80 -6.16 -3.91 3.12
CA SER A 80 -4.79 -3.41 3.29
C SER A 80 -4.19 -2.89 1.97
N ARG A 81 -3.15 -2.05 2.08
CA ARG A 81 -2.35 -1.60 0.92
C ARG A 81 -1.66 -2.77 0.21
N ARG A 82 -1.17 -3.74 0.97
CA ARG A 82 -0.55 -4.94 0.42
C ARG A 82 -1.53 -5.68 -0.51
N ARG A 83 -2.79 -5.83 -0.08
CA ARG A 83 -3.82 -6.45 -0.92
C ARG A 83 -4.06 -5.67 -2.21
N LEU A 84 -4.08 -4.35 -2.14
CA LEU A 84 -4.16 -3.51 -3.34
C LEU A 84 -3.03 -3.83 -4.33
N PHE A 85 -1.78 -3.90 -3.85
CA PHE A 85 -0.63 -4.19 -4.72
C PHE A 85 -0.66 -5.61 -5.29
N ASP A 86 -1.08 -6.59 -4.49
CA ASP A 86 -1.21 -7.97 -4.95
C ASP A 86 -2.29 -8.09 -6.04
N ASP A 87 -3.44 -7.45 -5.86
CA ASP A 87 -4.52 -7.43 -6.85
C ASP A 87 -4.12 -6.68 -8.13
N MET A 88 -3.48 -5.51 -8.01
CA MET A 88 -2.96 -4.77 -9.16
C MET A 88 -1.93 -5.60 -9.95
N LYS A 89 -0.99 -6.23 -9.24
CA LYS A 89 0.01 -7.10 -9.86
C LYS A 89 -0.64 -8.28 -10.59
N ALA A 90 -1.63 -8.92 -9.98
CA ALA A 90 -2.36 -10.01 -10.61
C ALA A 90 -3.09 -9.55 -11.88
N LEU A 91 -3.81 -8.43 -11.79
CA LEU A 91 -4.55 -7.89 -12.93
C LEU A 91 -3.63 -7.47 -14.08
N THR A 92 -2.56 -6.74 -13.82
CA THR A 92 -1.62 -6.30 -14.86
C THR A 92 -0.76 -7.42 -15.42
N THR A 93 -0.73 -8.60 -14.79
CA THR A 93 -0.09 -9.79 -15.34
C THR A 93 -0.91 -10.42 -16.47
N TYR A 94 -2.23 -10.37 -16.38
CA TYR A 94 -3.12 -11.08 -17.31
C TYR A 94 -3.92 -10.14 -18.22
N PHE A 95 -4.07 -8.87 -17.85
CA PHE A 95 -4.87 -7.89 -18.58
C PHE A 95 -4.04 -6.66 -18.93
N CYS A 96 -4.35 -6.06 -20.09
CA CYS A 96 -3.83 -4.76 -20.48
C CYS A 96 -4.87 -3.69 -20.18
N PHE A 97 -4.44 -2.60 -19.55
CA PHE A 97 -5.27 -1.44 -19.25
C PHE A 97 -4.73 -0.24 -20.01
N ASP A 98 -5.61 0.58 -20.55
CA ASP A 98 -5.21 1.74 -21.35
C ASP A 98 -4.57 2.84 -20.50
N ASN A 99 -5.03 2.98 -19.25
CA ASN A 99 -4.55 3.97 -18.31
C ASN A 99 -4.84 3.55 -16.86
N TRP A 100 -4.34 4.36 -15.93
CA TRP A 100 -4.53 4.15 -14.50
C TRP A 100 -6.00 4.17 -14.07
N GLU A 101 -6.76 5.11 -14.60
CA GLU A 101 -8.18 5.27 -14.27
C GLU A 101 -9.00 4.03 -14.69
N HIS A 102 -8.71 3.46 -15.86
CA HIS A 102 -9.33 2.22 -16.33
C HIS A 102 -9.06 1.06 -15.36
N LEU A 103 -7.84 0.90 -14.86
CA LEU A 103 -7.48 -0.13 -13.87
C LEU A 103 -8.25 0.06 -12.56
N ILE A 104 -8.29 1.27 -12.01
CA ILE A 104 -8.95 1.56 -10.74
C ILE A 104 -10.46 1.36 -10.83
N ASN A 105 -11.09 1.82 -11.90
CA ASN A 105 -12.53 1.62 -12.14
C ASN A 105 -12.86 0.13 -12.28
N PHE A 106 -12.08 -0.62 -13.03
CA PHE A 106 -12.24 -2.07 -13.15
C PHE A 106 -12.16 -2.78 -11.79
N MET A 107 -11.21 -2.40 -10.95
CA MET A 107 -11.09 -2.95 -9.59
C MET A 107 -12.30 -2.61 -8.72
N LEU A 108 -12.81 -1.38 -8.81
CA LEU A 108 -14.01 -0.95 -8.08
C LEU A 108 -15.26 -1.71 -8.51
N GLU A 109 -15.49 -1.85 -9.80
CA GLU A 109 -16.62 -2.58 -10.36
C GLU A 109 -16.58 -4.06 -9.97
N SER A 110 -15.42 -4.70 -10.14
CA SER A 110 -15.21 -6.09 -9.76
C SER A 110 -15.47 -6.36 -8.28
N TRP A 111 -15.13 -5.40 -7.44
CA TRP A 111 -15.37 -5.48 -5.99
C TRP A 111 -16.85 -5.29 -5.64
N SER A 112 -17.58 -4.49 -6.40
CA SER A 112 -19.02 -4.28 -6.24
C SER A 112 -19.84 -5.47 -6.77
N CYS A 113 -19.33 -6.19 -7.76
CA CYS A 113 -19.95 -7.39 -8.34
C CYS A 113 -19.59 -8.68 -7.61
N LYS A 114 -18.81 -8.61 -6.50
CA LYS A 114 -18.45 -9.81 -5.74
C LYS A 114 -19.71 -10.39 -5.14
N PRO A 115 -20.20 -11.57 -5.61
CA PRO A 115 -21.39 -12.19 -5.02
C PRO A 115 -21.10 -12.48 -3.55
N GLU A 116 -22.02 -12.12 -2.67
CA GLU A 116 -22.00 -12.56 -1.29
C GLU A 116 -21.98 -14.09 -1.30
N ASN A 117 -20.82 -14.67 -0.96
CA ASN A 117 -20.57 -16.11 -0.89
C ASN A 117 -20.81 -16.91 -2.19
N PRO A 118 -19.83 -17.10 -3.05
CA PRO A 118 -19.81 -18.31 -3.83
C PRO A 118 -19.47 -19.45 -2.86
N ILE A 119 -20.48 -20.21 -2.46
CA ILE A 119 -20.27 -21.53 -1.85
C ILE A 119 -19.66 -22.39 -2.96
N ILE A 120 -18.34 -22.40 -3.05
CA ILE A 120 -17.63 -23.41 -3.83
C ILE A 120 -17.79 -24.71 -3.02
N ARG A 121 -18.84 -25.43 -3.32
CA ARG A 121 -18.96 -26.83 -2.86
C ARG A 121 -17.88 -27.62 -3.60
N PRO A 122 -16.96 -28.28 -2.91
CA PRO A 122 -16.05 -29.21 -3.59
C PRO A 122 -16.89 -30.27 -4.31
N PRO A 123 -16.45 -30.73 -5.50
CA PRO A 123 -17.16 -31.79 -6.20
C PRO A 123 -17.28 -32.98 -5.25
N LYS A 124 -18.50 -33.52 -5.13
CA LYS A 124 -18.70 -34.77 -4.42
C LYS A 124 -17.88 -35.84 -5.11
N THR A 125 -16.88 -36.37 -4.44
CA THR A 125 -16.24 -37.63 -4.85
C THR A 125 -17.30 -38.70 -4.68
N GLU A 126 -17.89 -39.13 -5.79
CA GLU A 126 -18.65 -40.39 -5.81
C GLU A 126 -17.65 -41.52 -5.60
N THR A 127 -17.64 -42.05 -4.38
CA THR A 127 -17.06 -43.32 -4.07
C THR A 127 -18.04 -44.37 -4.57
N GLY A 128 -17.70 -44.98 -5.71
CA GLY A 128 -18.28 -46.24 -6.16
C GLY A 128 -17.65 -47.43 -5.39
#